data_98490a98a7e432bbbc06cb08709d3bc2
#
_entry.id   98490a98a7e432bbbc06cb08709d3bc2
#
_cell.length_a   1.000
_cell.length_b   1.000
_cell.length_c   1.000
_cell.angle_alpha   90.00
_cell.angle_beta   90.00
_cell.angle_gamma   90.00
#
_symmetry.space_group_name_H-M   'P 1'
#
loop_
_entity.id
_entity.type
_entity.pdbx_description
1 polymer ?
#
loop_
_entity_poly.entity_id
_entity_poly.type
_entity_poly.pdbx_seq_one_letter_code
_entity_poly.pdbx_strand_id
1 'polypeptide(L)'
;QASRRAQVTGTVELTNDIIDRGEQITITEGSKTVNFYSIKGETVENNLNALNAAIQEAGLNVDLIRPDEKSTNANASQIISLRHQEFGSEHSFKVASSTAGLLSARTNVYDTIENGLDVQGEINGEEATGNGQILTGNVGNSNTDGLAIRYTGEALPGQPNPPDLPQPETAMNQTSQAAMGNLSPVKAGTVSLSQNALVFQIGSNAEQTTSLALRNMRTNSLGTGVDTESGFRSLAEIDVTGPIKAQDTMRVLDRALEEVSSTRGEIGAFQKNNLESNLNYLR
;
A
#
# COMPACT_ATOMS: atom_id res chain seq x y z
N GLN A 1 -8.64 -9.66 -2.17
CA GLN A 1 -9.00 -8.78 -1.04
C GLN A 1 -8.48 -7.37 -1.31
N ALA A 2 -9.28 -6.33 -1.04
CA ALA A 2 -8.84 -4.95 -1.16
C ALA A 2 -7.91 -4.57 0.01
N SER A 3 -6.97 -3.66 -0.25
CA SER A 3 -6.11 -3.08 0.77
C SER A 3 -6.91 -2.17 1.71
N ARG A 4 -6.40 -1.98 2.93
CA ARG A 4 -6.98 -1.10 3.94
C ARG A 4 -5.89 -0.32 4.65
N ARG A 5 -6.21 0.92 5.03
CA ARG A 5 -5.36 1.73 5.91
C ARG A 5 -5.61 1.37 7.37
N ALA A 6 -4.58 1.50 8.18
CA ALA A 6 -4.74 1.41 9.63
C ALA A 6 -5.62 2.56 10.13
N GLN A 7 -6.58 2.27 11.00
CA GLN A 7 -7.53 3.27 11.47
C GLN A 7 -8.08 2.95 12.86
N VAL A 8 -8.60 3.97 13.50
CA VAL A 8 -9.38 3.86 14.74
C VAL A 8 -10.53 4.86 14.67
N THR A 9 -11.70 4.43 15.09
CA THR A 9 -12.89 5.29 15.20
C THR A 9 -13.38 5.27 16.62
N GLY A 10 -13.61 6.45 17.19
CA GLY A 10 -14.20 6.61 18.50
C GLY A 10 -15.65 6.08 18.56
N THR A 11 -16.07 5.68 19.75
CA THR A 11 -17.45 5.30 20.07
C THR A 11 -18.15 6.34 20.93
N VAL A 12 -17.35 7.26 21.49
CA VAL A 12 -17.81 8.39 22.30
C VAL A 12 -17.50 9.69 21.58
N GLU A 13 -18.45 10.61 21.58
CA GLU A 13 -18.29 11.93 20.97
C GLU A 13 -17.38 12.83 21.80
N LEU A 14 -16.51 13.58 21.17
CA LEU A 14 -15.78 14.68 21.81
C LEU A 14 -16.76 15.82 22.09
N THR A 15 -16.96 16.14 23.36
CA THR A 15 -17.87 17.18 23.85
C THR A 15 -17.09 18.27 24.58
N ASN A 16 -17.72 19.45 24.77
CA ASN A 16 -17.12 20.51 25.58
C ASN A 16 -16.84 20.05 27.02
N ASP A 17 -17.69 19.20 27.59
CA ASP A 17 -17.49 18.67 28.96
C ASP A 17 -16.22 17.80 29.06
N ILE A 18 -15.90 17.06 28.02
CA ILE A 18 -14.67 16.24 27.94
C ILE A 18 -13.46 17.17 27.81
N ILE A 19 -13.55 18.18 26.95
CA ILE A 19 -12.50 19.21 26.76
C ILE A 19 -12.20 19.94 28.06
N ASP A 20 -13.23 20.41 28.78
CA ASP A 20 -13.08 21.18 30.01
C ASP A 20 -12.54 20.34 31.18
N ARG A 21 -12.76 19.02 31.16
CA ARG A 21 -12.13 18.10 32.11
C ARG A 21 -10.63 17.93 31.85
N GLY A 22 -10.16 18.26 30.67
CA GLY A 22 -8.76 18.13 30.26
C GLY A 22 -8.48 16.77 29.63
N GLU A 23 -8.95 16.59 28.40
CA GLU A 23 -8.68 15.38 27.61
C GLU A 23 -7.22 15.33 27.19
N GLN A 24 -6.60 14.16 27.32
CA GLN A 24 -5.27 13.88 26.80
C GLN A 24 -5.38 12.81 25.70
N ILE A 25 -4.78 13.09 24.55
CA ILE A 25 -4.69 12.15 23.44
C ILE A 25 -3.20 11.96 23.11
N THR A 26 -2.73 10.74 23.13
CA THR A 26 -1.37 10.37 22.74
C THR A 26 -1.42 9.51 21.48
N ILE A 27 -0.71 9.92 20.44
CA ILE A 27 -0.62 9.18 19.17
C ILE A 27 0.84 8.86 18.91
N THR A 28 1.16 7.61 18.61
CA THR A 28 2.54 7.16 18.34
C THR A 28 2.60 6.38 17.04
N GLU A 29 3.49 6.78 16.15
CA GLU A 29 3.82 6.13 14.89
C GLU A 29 5.33 5.93 14.81
N GLY A 30 5.78 4.68 14.83
CA GLY A 30 7.19 4.36 14.88
C GLY A 30 7.91 5.01 16.09
N SER A 31 8.83 5.93 15.82
CA SER A 31 9.56 6.70 16.83
C SER A 31 8.96 8.08 17.14
N LYS A 32 7.95 8.49 16.39
CA LYS A 32 7.30 9.81 16.55
C LYS A 32 6.12 9.70 17.52
N THR A 33 5.95 10.67 18.39
CA THR A 33 4.85 10.70 19.36
C THR A 33 4.30 12.11 19.50
N VAL A 34 2.98 12.23 19.48
CA VAL A 34 2.22 13.43 19.81
C VAL A 34 1.54 13.23 21.15
N ASN A 35 1.69 14.19 22.05
CA ASN A 35 0.91 14.29 23.27
C ASN A 35 0.07 15.58 23.19
N PHE A 36 -1.19 15.42 22.90
CA PHE A 36 -2.14 16.53 22.84
C PHE A 36 -2.93 16.64 24.12
N TYR A 37 -3.10 17.87 24.62
CA TYR A 37 -3.95 18.20 25.76
C TYR A 37 -5.03 19.16 25.29
N SER A 38 -6.27 18.87 25.61
CA SER A 38 -7.39 19.74 25.25
C SER A 38 -7.24 21.13 25.88
N ILE A 39 -7.62 22.15 25.13
CA ILE A 39 -7.57 23.56 25.55
C ILE A 39 -8.92 23.88 26.17
N LYS A 40 -8.94 24.03 27.50
CA LYS A 40 -10.15 24.32 28.26
C LYS A 40 -10.77 25.67 27.87
N GLY A 41 -12.08 25.72 27.76
CA GLY A 41 -12.82 26.90 27.36
C GLY A 41 -12.83 27.18 25.86
N GLU A 42 -12.09 26.39 25.07
CA GLU A 42 -12.12 26.45 23.61
C GLU A 42 -13.20 25.51 23.03
N THR A 43 -13.65 25.82 21.82
CA THR A 43 -14.66 25.03 21.12
C THR A 43 -14.12 23.65 20.74
N VAL A 44 -15.03 22.69 20.47
CA VAL A 44 -14.68 21.37 19.91
C VAL A 44 -13.86 21.54 18.64
N GLU A 45 -14.29 22.42 17.74
CA GLU A 45 -13.62 22.68 16.47
C GLU A 45 -12.17 23.20 16.66
N ASN A 46 -11.97 24.17 17.57
CA ASN A 46 -10.62 24.70 17.84
C ASN A 46 -9.71 23.63 18.42
N ASN A 47 -10.22 22.77 19.30
CA ASN A 47 -9.47 21.64 19.84
C ASN A 47 -9.10 20.60 18.76
N LEU A 48 -10.01 20.28 17.83
CA LEU A 48 -9.72 19.39 16.73
C LEU A 48 -8.72 19.99 15.73
N ASN A 49 -8.80 21.30 15.48
CA ASN A 49 -7.80 21.99 14.66
C ASN A 49 -6.43 21.98 15.33
N ALA A 50 -6.35 22.18 16.64
CA ALA A 50 -5.11 22.12 17.39
C ALA A 50 -4.52 20.70 17.41
N LEU A 51 -5.35 19.66 17.57
CA LEU A 51 -4.92 18.26 17.48
C LEU A 51 -4.36 17.95 16.08
N ASN A 52 -5.08 18.36 15.03
CA ASN A 52 -4.61 18.16 13.66
C ASN A 52 -3.28 18.90 13.40
N ALA A 53 -3.14 20.14 13.88
CA ALA A 53 -1.88 20.88 13.78
C ALA A 53 -0.72 20.16 14.49
N ALA A 54 -0.97 19.61 15.70
CA ALA A 54 0.03 18.85 16.44
C ALA A 54 0.47 17.56 15.72
N ILE A 55 -0.46 16.85 15.07
CA ILE A 55 -0.17 15.67 14.25
C ILE A 55 0.73 16.05 13.07
N GLN A 56 0.40 17.15 12.37
CA GLN A 56 1.19 17.63 11.23
C GLN A 56 2.58 18.14 11.64
N GLU A 57 2.68 18.87 12.76
CA GLU A 57 3.95 19.39 13.27
C GLU A 57 4.91 18.27 13.68
N ALA A 58 4.39 17.20 14.25
CA ALA A 58 5.17 16.02 14.59
C ALA A 58 5.53 15.16 13.37
N GLY A 59 4.96 15.45 12.22
CA GLY A 59 5.19 14.72 10.98
C GLY A 59 4.70 13.27 11.03
N LEU A 60 3.56 13.00 11.70
CA LEU A 60 2.90 11.72 11.65
C LEU A 60 2.11 11.58 10.34
N ASN A 61 2.15 10.40 9.74
CA ASN A 61 1.36 10.07 8.54
C ASN A 61 -0.06 9.62 8.90
N VAL A 62 -0.70 10.38 9.79
CA VAL A 62 -2.03 10.10 10.32
C VAL A 62 -2.94 11.29 10.06
N ASP A 63 -4.12 11.02 9.49
CA ASP A 63 -5.15 12.02 9.24
C ASP A 63 -6.23 11.95 10.33
N LEU A 64 -6.62 13.12 10.83
CA LEU A 64 -7.80 13.28 11.67
C LEU A 64 -9.04 13.42 10.80
N ILE A 65 -9.95 12.45 10.87
CA ILE A 65 -11.20 12.44 10.11
C ILE A 65 -12.36 12.87 11.00
N ARG A 66 -13.13 13.80 10.51
CA ARG A 66 -14.32 14.35 11.16
C ARG A 66 -15.54 13.98 10.31
N PRO A 67 -16.50 13.21 10.83
CA PRO A 67 -17.71 12.87 10.07
C PRO A 67 -18.56 14.09 9.71
N ASP A 68 -18.55 15.12 10.54
CA ASP A 68 -19.39 16.32 10.42
C ASP A 68 -18.58 17.60 10.09
N GLU A 69 -17.64 17.54 9.15
CA GLU A 69 -16.89 18.73 8.68
C GLU A 69 -17.78 19.89 8.20
N LYS A 70 -19.06 19.62 7.91
CA LYS A 70 -20.02 20.62 7.45
C LYS A 70 -20.89 21.23 8.56
N SER A 71 -20.66 20.87 9.83
CA SER A 71 -21.40 21.48 10.93
C SER A 71 -21.02 22.96 11.05
N THR A 72 -22.01 23.85 10.98
CA THR A 72 -21.83 25.28 11.21
C THR A 72 -21.74 25.62 12.72
N ASN A 73 -21.89 24.63 13.59
CA ASN A 73 -21.81 24.79 15.03
C ASN A 73 -20.45 24.33 15.55
N ALA A 74 -19.58 25.29 15.89
CA ALA A 74 -18.23 25.03 16.39
C ALA A 74 -18.17 24.21 17.70
N ASN A 75 -19.28 24.12 18.44
CA ASN A 75 -19.40 23.35 19.68
C ASN A 75 -20.17 22.03 19.47
N ALA A 76 -20.46 21.66 18.22
CA ALA A 76 -21.11 20.37 17.98
C ALA A 76 -20.21 19.23 18.46
N SER A 77 -20.76 18.32 19.25
CA SER A 77 -20.06 17.08 19.63
C SER A 77 -19.79 16.23 18.39
N GLN A 78 -18.62 15.62 18.33
CA GLN A 78 -18.19 14.86 17.16
C GLN A 78 -17.55 13.54 17.56
N ILE A 79 -17.93 12.47 16.86
CA ILE A 79 -17.13 11.24 16.82
C ILE A 79 -15.91 11.52 15.93
N ILE A 80 -14.74 11.26 16.45
CA ILE A 80 -13.47 11.44 15.71
C ILE A 80 -12.88 10.11 15.31
N SER A 81 -12.17 10.11 14.17
CA SER A 81 -11.45 8.96 13.67
C SER A 81 -10.03 9.38 13.30
N LEU A 82 -9.09 8.48 13.51
CA LEU A 82 -7.72 8.62 13.01
C LEU A 82 -7.48 7.53 11.95
N ARG A 83 -6.84 7.89 10.86
CA ARG A 83 -6.52 6.98 9.78
C ARG A 83 -5.12 7.24 9.26
N HIS A 84 -4.34 6.18 9.07
CA HIS A 84 -3.04 6.28 8.45
C HIS A 84 -3.16 6.73 6.98
N GLN A 85 -2.19 7.50 6.47
CA GLN A 85 -2.21 8.00 5.09
C GLN A 85 -1.91 6.90 4.09
N GLU A 86 -1.10 5.91 4.48
CA GLU A 86 -0.64 4.83 3.62
C GLU A 86 -1.42 3.53 3.87
N PHE A 87 -1.49 2.72 2.81
CA PHE A 87 -2.14 1.40 2.82
C PHE A 87 -1.15 0.31 3.16
N GLY A 88 -1.63 -0.76 3.76
CA GLY A 88 -0.86 -1.97 3.96
C GLY A 88 -0.63 -2.31 5.42
N SER A 89 -0.20 -3.55 5.63
CA SER A 89 0.01 -4.13 6.95
C SER A 89 1.24 -3.57 7.68
N GLU A 90 2.18 -2.99 6.95
CA GLU A 90 3.40 -2.40 7.52
C GLU A 90 3.13 -1.03 8.17
N HIS A 91 2.05 -0.36 7.79
CA HIS A 91 1.70 0.97 8.27
C HIS A 91 0.69 0.89 9.42
N SER A 92 1.13 1.30 10.60
CA SER A 92 0.29 1.28 11.80
C SER A 92 0.68 2.39 12.77
N PHE A 93 -0.25 2.77 13.63
CA PHE A 93 0.00 3.70 14.73
C PHE A 93 -0.68 3.18 16.01
N LYS A 94 -0.39 3.78 17.14
CA LYS A 94 -1.02 3.48 18.43
C LYS A 94 -1.65 4.74 18.97
N VAL A 95 -2.77 4.62 19.65
CA VAL A 95 -3.45 5.75 20.27
C VAL A 95 -3.89 5.41 21.69
N ALA A 96 -3.81 6.39 22.57
CA ALA A 96 -4.38 6.36 23.90
C ALA A 96 -5.14 7.67 24.16
N SER A 97 -6.30 7.60 24.79
CA SER A 97 -7.09 8.75 25.20
C SER A 97 -7.43 8.67 26.70
N SER A 98 -7.54 9.81 27.37
CA SER A 98 -7.92 9.85 28.80
C SER A 98 -9.40 9.54 29.01
N THR A 99 -10.24 9.79 28.02
CA THR A 99 -11.64 9.33 28.02
C THR A 99 -11.76 8.01 27.26
N ALA A 100 -12.21 6.96 27.96
CA ALA A 100 -12.47 5.66 27.34
C ALA A 100 -13.56 5.79 26.26
N GLY A 101 -13.30 5.18 25.09
CA GLY A 101 -14.19 5.21 23.95
C GLY A 101 -14.01 6.43 23.03
N LEU A 102 -13.19 7.43 23.39
CA LEU A 102 -12.96 8.58 22.52
C LEU A 102 -12.07 8.17 21.30
N LEU A 103 -10.93 7.55 21.56
CA LEU A 103 -10.04 6.96 20.56
C LEU A 103 -9.42 5.62 21.04
N SER A 104 -9.36 5.39 22.35
CA SER A 104 -8.97 4.11 22.93
C SER A 104 -10.12 3.52 23.76
N ALA A 105 -10.30 2.21 23.76
CA ALA A 105 -11.37 1.55 24.50
C ALA A 105 -11.19 1.70 26.02
N ARG A 106 -9.96 1.88 26.48
CA ARG A 106 -9.59 2.05 27.89
C ARG A 106 -8.84 3.34 28.13
N THR A 107 -9.09 3.95 29.29
CA THR A 107 -8.44 5.20 29.71
C THR A 107 -6.93 5.07 29.77
N ASN A 108 -6.21 5.92 29.05
CA ASN A 108 -4.73 6.01 29.02
C ASN A 108 -4.01 4.69 28.66
N VAL A 109 -4.67 3.82 27.93
CA VAL A 109 -4.07 2.56 27.45
C VAL A 109 -3.99 2.62 25.94
N TYR A 110 -2.82 2.30 25.40
CA TYR A 110 -2.67 2.11 23.97
C TYR A 110 -3.50 0.91 23.54
N ASP A 111 -4.53 1.18 22.78
CA ASP A 111 -5.37 0.15 22.24
C ASP A 111 -4.89 -0.34 20.89
N THR A 112 -5.30 -1.56 20.58
CA THR A 112 -5.12 -2.14 19.27
C THR A 112 -6.03 -1.41 18.30
N ILE A 113 -5.44 -0.70 17.37
CA ILE A 113 -6.17 -0.11 16.26
C ILE A 113 -6.53 -1.19 15.23
N GLU A 114 -7.45 -0.87 14.34
CA GLU A 114 -7.69 -1.71 13.18
C GLU A 114 -6.49 -1.58 12.23
N ASN A 115 -5.70 -2.66 12.11
CA ASN A 115 -4.46 -2.66 11.31
C ASN A 115 -4.74 -2.45 9.82
N GLY A 116 -3.79 -1.87 9.12
CA GLY A 116 -3.78 -1.85 7.67
C GLY A 116 -3.71 -3.27 7.10
N LEU A 117 -4.17 -3.43 5.87
CA LEU A 117 -4.14 -4.70 5.15
C LEU A 117 -3.58 -4.47 3.75
N ASP A 118 -2.74 -5.40 3.30
CA ASP A 118 -2.26 -5.45 1.93
C ASP A 118 -3.32 -5.98 0.98
N VAL A 119 -3.24 -5.56 -0.27
CA VAL A 119 -4.04 -6.16 -1.33
C VAL A 119 -3.67 -7.64 -1.49
N GLN A 120 -4.66 -8.51 -1.65
CA GLN A 120 -4.43 -9.93 -1.89
C GLN A 120 -5.24 -10.39 -3.10
N GLY A 121 -4.65 -11.24 -3.93
CA GLY A 121 -5.32 -11.75 -5.11
C GLY A 121 -4.38 -12.53 -6.02
N GLU A 122 -4.92 -12.89 -7.17
CA GLU A 122 -4.22 -13.57 -8.24
C GLU A 122 -4.18 -12.68 -9.48
N ILE A 123 -3.13 -12.81 -10.26
CA ILE A 123 -3.00 -12.18 -11.56
C ILE A 123 -3.03 -13.29 -12.62
N ASN A 124 -4.03 -13.28 -13.47
CA ASN A 124 -4.21 -14.32 -14.52
C ASN A 124 -4.27 -15.76 -13.98
N GLY A 125 -4.79 -15.94 -12.75
CA GLY A 125 -4.87 -17.25 -12.09
C GLY A 125 -3.55 -17.73 -11.47
N GLU A 126 -2.54 -16.89 -11.40
CA GLU A 126 -1.27 -17.16 -10.73
C GLU A 126 -1.20 -16.33 -9.44
N GLU A 127 -0.66 -16.92 -8.37
CA GLU A 127 -0.53 -16.25 -7.07
C GLU A 127 0.33 -14.99 -7.16
N ALA A 128 -0.07 -13.97 -6.41
CA ALA A 128 0.64 -12.71 -6.36
C ALA A 128 0.76 -12.20 -4.91
N THR A 129 1.85 -11.54 -4.63
CA THR A 129 2.13 -10.94 -3.32
C THR A 129 1.70 -9.48 -3.32
N GLY A 130 0.95 -9.08 -2.30
CA GLY A 130 0.51 -7.71 -2.09
C GLY A 130 1.43 -6.95 -1.14
N ASN A 131 1.65 -5.67 -1.46
CA ASN A 131 2.22 -4.68 -0.55
C ASN A 131 1.42 -3.39 -0.71
N GLY A 132 0.73 -2.96 0.35
CA GLY A 132 -0.22 -1.87 0.28
C GLY A 132 -1.27 -2.10 -0.81
N GLN A 133 -1.29 -1.25 -1.80
CA GLN A 133 -2.18 -1.33 -2.97
C GLN A 133 -1.56 -2.04 -4.19
N ILE A 134 -0.30 -2.48 -4.09
CA ILE A 134 0.43 -3.08 -5.20
C ILE A 134 0.39 -4.60 -5.06
N LEU A 135 -0.09 -5.27 -6.11
CA LEU A 135 -0.10 -6.72 -6.25
C LEU A 135 0.96 -7.10 -7.28
N THR A 136 1.94 -7.91 -6.87
CA THR A 136 3.07 -8.32 -7.72
C THR A 136 3.04 -9.82 -7.92
N GLY A 137 3.09 -10.26 -9.17
CA GLY A 137 3.19 -11.68 -9.52
C GLY A 137 4.48 -12.28 -8.96
N ASN A 138 4.37 -13.45 -8.35
CA ASN A 138 5.47 -14.11 -7.66
C ASN A 138 6.56 -14.57 -8.65
N VAL A 139 7.80 -14.60 -8.14
CA VAL A 139 8.94 -15.11 -8.91
C VAL A 139 8.71 -16.57 -9.28
N GLY A 140 8.88 -16.89 -10.56
CA GLY A 140 8.65 -18.22 -11.10
C GLY A 140 7.25 -18.43 -11.68
N ASN A 141 6.35 -17.46 -11.63
CA ASN A 141 5.11 -17.49 -12.36
C ASN A 141 5.38 -17.49 -13.87
N SER A 142 4.62 -18.29 -14.62
CA SER A 142 4.85 -18.47 -16.06
C SER A 142 4.53 -17.22 -16.88
N ASN A 143 3.52 -16.45 -16.47
CA ASN A 143 2.99 -15.32 -17.24
C ASN A 143 3.01 -13.99 -16.49
N THR A 144 3.19 -14.03 -15.18
CA THR A 144 3.01 -12.85 -14.32
C THR A 144 4.22 -12.55 -13.44
N ASP A 145 5.35 -13.25 -13.62
CA ASP A 145 6.59 -13.00 -12.87
C ASP A 145 7.02 -11.54 -12.97
N GLY A 146 7.08 -10.87 -11.82
CA GLY A 146 7.46 -9.46 -11.70
C GLY A 146 6.43 -8.46 -12.25
N LEU A 147 5.25 -8.90 -12.69
CA LEU A 147 4.18 -8.01 -13.10
C LEU A 147 3.55 -7.36 -11.86
N ALA A 148 3.70 -6.05 -11.72
CA ALA A 148 3.10 -5.28 -10.64
C ALA A 148 1.85 -4.53 -11.11
N ILE A 149 0.75 -4.69 -10.39
CA ILE A 149 -0.54 -4.04 -10.67
C ILE A 149 -0.97 -3.26 -9.43
N ARG A 150 -1.29 -1.99 -9.57
CA ARG A 150 -1.89 -1.20 -8.49
C ARG A 150 -3.40 -1.36 -8.50
N TYR A 151 -3.95 -1.86 -7.40
CA TYR A 151 -5.38 -1.92 -7.17
C TYR A 151 -5.82 -0.77 -6.25
N THR A 152 -6.60 0.16 -6.76
CA THR A 152 -7.02 1.37 -6.04
C THR A 152 -8.31 1.20 -5.22
N GLY A 153 -8.89 0.00 -5.20
CA GLY A 153 -10.02 -0.31 -4.33
C GLY A 153 -9.60 -0.30 -2.87
N GLU A 154 -10.38 0.35 -2.02
CA GLU A 154 -10.20 0.38 -0.57
C GLU A 154 -11.30 -0.43 0.12
N ALA A 155 -10.93 -1.26 1.09
CA ALA A 155 -11.92 -1.90 1.96
C ALA A 155 -12.43 -0.87 2.97
N LEU A 156 -13.73 -0.61 2.93
CA LEU A 156 -14.36 0.33 3.85
C LEU A 156 -14.48 -0.27 5.26
N PRO A 157 -14.36 0.55 6.33
CA PRO A 157 -14.55 0.12 7.70
C PRO A 157 -15.93 -0.52 7.90
N GLY A 158 -15.98 -1.66 8.61
CA GLY A 158 -17.24 -2.32 8.96
C GLY A 158 -17.97 -2.99 7.80
N GLN A 159 -17.45 -2.97 6.59
CA GLN A 159 -17.94 -3.85 5.53
C GLN A 159 -17.25 -5.21 5.68
N PRO A 160 -18.01 -6.31 5.61
CA PRO A 160 -17.37 -7.61 5.49
C PRO A 160 -16.47 -7.55 4.23
N ASN A 161 -15.19 -7.85 4.41
CA ASN A 161 -14.31 -8.03 3.28
C ASN A 161 -15.02 -8.92 2.24
N PRO A 162 -14.89 -8.63 0.94
CA PRO A 162 -15.26 -9.64 -0.04
C PRO A 162 -14.59 -10.94 0.39
N PRO A 163 -15.29 -12.07 0.34
CA PRO A 163 -14.97 -13.29 1.08
C PRO A 163 -13.48 -13.62 0.98
N ASP A 164 -12.87 -13.76 2.16
CA ASP A 164 -11.47 -14.11 2.31
C ASP A 164 -11.15 -15.32 1.45
N LEU A 165 -10.12 -15.20 0.63
CA LEU A 165 -9.36 -16.35 0.18
C LEU A 165 -8.87 -17.10 1.43
N PRO A 166 -8.90 -18.45 1.48
CA PRO A 166 -8.59 -19.19 2.68
C PRO A 166 -7.20 -18.81 3.20
N GLN A 167 -7.17 -18.24 4.41
CA GLN A 167 -5.93 -18.06 5.17
C GLN A 167 -5.29 -19.42 5.39
N PRO A 168 -3.96 -19.57 5.27
CA PRO A 168 -3.30 -20.78 5.68
C PRO A 168 -3.56 -21.01 7.18
N GLU A 169 -4.07 -22.16 7.47
CA GLU A 169 -4.63 -22.62 8.71
C GLU A 169 -3.83 -22.24 9.97
N THR A 170 -4.40 -21.42 10.82
CA THR A 170 -4.20 -21.56 12.27
C THR A 170 -5.49 -21.18 12.99
N ALA A 171 -6.09 -22.19 13.59
CA ALA A 171 -7.26 -22.20 14.47
C ALA A 171 -8.62 -22.51 13.82
N MET A 172 -8.88 -23.81 13.82
CA MET A 172 -10.21 -24.39 13.65
C MET A 172 -11.23 -23.83 14.62
N ASN A 173 -12.36 -23.36 14.08
CA ASN A 173 -13.64 -23.58 14.72
C ASN A 173 -14.64 -24.09 13.65
N GLN A 174 -15.01 -25.35 13.77
CA GLN A 174 -15.75 -26.13 12.78
C GLN A 174 -17.21 -25.73 12.56
N THR A 175 -17.65 -24.59 13.05
CA THR A 175 -19.05 -24.18 12.96
C THR A 175 -19.36 -23.23 11.81
N SER A 176 -18.35 -22.77 11.06
CA SER A 176 -18.53 -21.79 9.96
C SER A 176 -18.48 -22.40 8.55
N GLN A 177 -18.24 -23.70 8.42
CA GLN A 177 -18.11 -24.36 7.11
C GLN A 177 -19.41 -24.57 6.33
N ALA A 178 -20.57 -24.33 6.94
CA ALA A 178 -21.86 -24.53 6.27
C ALA A 178 -22.39 -23.33 5.45
N ALA A 179 -21.71 -22.17 5.51
CA ALA A 179 -22.12 -20.95 4.81
C ALA A 179 -21.23 -20.57 3.61
N MET A 180 -20.14 -21.31 3.34
CA MET A 180 -19.32 -21.12 2.15
C MET A 180 -19.87 -21.88 0.95
N GLY A 181 -21.02 -21.42 0.42
CA GLY A 181 -21.42 -21.78 -0.93
C GLY A 181 -20.42 -21.20 -1.92
N ASN A 182 -19.92 -22.04 -2.84
CA ASN A 182 -19.11 -21.73 -4.03
C ASN A 182 -19.06 -20.23 -4.40
N LEU A 183 -18.22 -19.46 -3.75
CA LEU A 183 -17.94 -18.08 -4.13
C LEU A 183 -16.90 -18.12 -5.25
N SER A 184 -17.36 -18.00 -6.48
CA SER A 184 -16.47 -17.79 -7.61
C SER A 184 -15.60 -16.55 -7.37
N PRO A 185 -14.30 -16.58 -7.68
CA PRO A 185 -13.42 -15.41 -7.49
C PRO A 185 -14.01 -14.22 -8.25
N VAL A 186 -14.17 -13.10 -7.56
CA VAL A 186 -14.68 -11.87 -8.16
C VAL A 186 -13.57 -11.30 -9.04
N LYS A 187 -13.83 -11.23 -10.34
CA LYS A 187 -12.90 -10.62 -11.29
C LYS A 187 -12.89 -9.10 -11.08
N ALA A 188 -11.83 -8.57 -10.48
CA ALA A 188 -11.69 -7.14 -10.17
C ALA A 188 -11.41 -6.28 -11.42
N GLY A 189 -10.81 -6.86 -12.46
CA GLY A 189 -10.49 -6.13 -13.68
C GLY A 189 -9.80 -7.02 -14.72
N THR A 190 -9.49 -6.44 -15.86
CA THR A 190 -8.71 -7.07 -16.93
C THR A 190 -7.57 -6.13 -17.32
N VAL A 191 -6.35 -6.63 -17.30
CA VAL A 191 -5.17 -5.92 -17.81
C VAL A 191 -4.72 -6.62 -19.08
N SER A 192 -4.64 -5.89 -20.18
CA SER A 192 -4.09 -6.40 -21.44
C SER A 192 -2.65 -5.97 -21.59
N LEU A 193 -1.74 -6.94 -21.66
CA LEU A 193 -0.34 -6.71 -21.94
C LEU A 193 -0.05 -7.03 -23.40
N SER A 194 0.49 -6.07 -24.13
CA SER A 194 1.00 -6.28 -25.49
C SER A 194 2.52 -6.29 -25.41
N GLN A 195 3.12 -7.45 -25.60
CA GLN A 195 4.56 -7.59 -25.70
C GLN A 195 4.97 -7.60 -27.18
N ASN A 196 5.76 -6.62 -27.58
CA ASN A 196 6.38 -6.58 -28.89
C ASN A 196 7.75 -7.27 -28.79
N ALA A 197 7.76 -8.58 -28.98
CA ALA A 197 9.00 -9.35 -29.04
C ALA A 197 9.67 -9.17 -30.41
N LEU A 198 10.99 -9.01 -30.41
CA LEU A 198 11.82 -9.11 -31.62
C LEU A 198 11.93 -10.58 -32.02
N VAL A 199 11.54 -10.90 -33.24
CA VAL A 199 11.61 -12.27 -33.77
C VAL A 199 12.81 -12.37 -34.71
N PHE A 200 13.69 -13.34 -34.46
CA PHE A 200 14.87 -13.63 -35.26
C PHE A 200 14.72 -14.98 -35.93
N GLN A 201 14.98 -15.03 -37.24
CA GLN A 201 15.13 -16.28 -37.97
C GLN A 201 16.50 -16.91 -37.64
N ILE A 202 16.51 -18.13 -37.09
CA ILE A 202 17.75 -18.82 -36.67
C ILE A 202 18.08 -20.07 -37.48
N GLY A 203 17.20 -20.48 -38.40
CA GLY A 203 17.37 -21.67 -39.23
C GLY A 203 17.01 -21.43 -40.67
N SER A 204 17.36 -22.42 -41.54
CA SER A 204 17.12 -22.37 -42.99
C SER A 204 15.66 -22.66 -43.38
N ASN A 205 14.87 -23.22 -42.49
CA ASN A 205 13.48 -23.57 -42.76
C ASN A 205 12.55 -22.48 -42.23
N ALA A 206 11.37 -22.37 -42.85
CA ALA A 206 10.28 -21.52 -42.35
C ALA A 206 9.94 -21.86 -40.90
N GLU A 207 9.59 -20.87 -40.09
CA GLU A 207 9.20 -21.00 -38.68
C GLU A 207 10.33 -21.39 -37.69
N GLN A 208 11.57 -21.56 -38.17
CA GLN A 208 12.74 -21.70 -37.25
C GLN A 208 13.16 -20.35 -36.69
N THR A 209 12.31 -19.80 -35.82
CA THR A 209 12.50 -18.48 -35.22
C THR A 209 12.71 -18.56 -33.71
N THR A 210 13.43 -17.60 -33.17
CA THR A 210 13.51 -17.34 -31.73
C THR A 210 13.06 -15.92 -31.44
N SER A 211 12.49 -15.69 -30.29
CA SER A 211 11.96 -14.36 -29.90
C SER A 211 12.71 -13.82 -28.69
N LEU A 212 12.94 -12.51 -28.69
CA LEU A 212 13.49 -11.76 -27.57
C LEU A 212 12.50 -10.66 -27.18
N ALA A 213 11.93 -10.77 -25.99
CA ALA A 213 11.12 -9.72 -25.42
C ALA A 213 12.03 -8.68 -24.74
N LEU A 214 11.95 -7.44 -25.15
CA LEU A 214 12.68 -6.34 -24.52
C LEU A 214 11.76 -5.54 -23.62
N ARG A 215 12.20 -5.30 -22.39
CA ARG A 215 11.55 -4.37 -21.48
C ARG A 215 11.58 -2.95 -22.03
N ASN A 216 10.57 -2.18 -21.67
CA ASN A 216 10.54 -0.75 -21.97
C ASN A 216 11.58 -0.02 -21.10
N MET A 217 12.60 0.57 -21.75
CA MET A 217 13.72 1.27 -21.09
C MET A 217 13.53 2.78 -21.00
N ARG A 218 12.29 3.27 -21.12
CA ARG A 218 12.00 4.68 -20.92
C ARG A 218 12.07 5.05 -19.45
N THR A 219 12.45 6.28 -19.14
CA THR A 219 12.56 6.79 -17.77
C THR A 219 11.27 6.67 -16.95
N ASN A 220 10.11 6.73 -17.59
CA ASN A 220 8.82 6.53 -16.95
C ASN A 220 8.47 5.06 -16.67
N SER A 221 9.29 4.12 -17.13
CA SER A 221 9.09 2.67 -16.95
C SER A 221 10.22 2.04 -16.13
N LEU A 222 11.30 2.79 -15.87
CA LEU A 222 12.44 2.35 -15.07
C LEU A 222 12.30 2.85 -13.62
N GLY A 223 12.82 2.06 -12.66
CA GLY A 223 12.79 2.39 -11.25
C GLY A 223 11.39 2.39 -10.66
N THR A 224 10.47 1.62 -11.24
CA THR A 224 9.09 1.49 -10.76
C THR A 224 8.99 0.49 -9.61
N GLY A 225 7.95 0.65 -8.76
CA GLY A 225 7.70 -0.29 -7.66
C GLY A 225 8.63 -0.11 -6.45
N VAL A 226 9.35 1.00 -6.37
CA VAL A 226 10.13 1.37 -5.20
C VAL A 226 9.24 2.17 -4.27
N ASP A 227 9.17 1.76 -3.02
CA ASP A 227 8.49 2.55 -1.99
C ASP A 227 9.37 3.75 -1.62
N THR A 228 8.83 4.96 -1.83
CA THR A 228 9.52 6.22 -1.62
C THR A 228 8.64 7.14 -0.79
N GLU A 229 9.21 7.75 0.24
CA GLU A 229 8.54 8.72 1.11
C GLU A 229 8.12 9.98 0.31
N SER A 230 8.87 10.30 -0.75
CA SER A 230 8.60 11.41 -1.67
C SER A 230 7.55 11.10 -2.75
N GLY A 231 7.05 9.85 -2.82
CA GLY A 231 6.02 9.42 -3.77
C GLY A 231 6.48 9.28 -5.21
N PHE A 232 7.79 9.14 -5.47
CA PHE A 232 8.32 8.92 -6.82
C PHE A 232 7.85 7.57 -7.37
N ARG A 233 7.31 7.56 -8.58
CA ARG A 233 6.77 6.37 -9.24
C ARG A 233 7.72 5.77 -10.26
N SER A 234 8.68 6.56 -10.74
CA SER A 234 9.62 6.15 -11.79
C SER A 234 10.83 7.08 -11.82
N LEU A 235 11.84 6.70 -12.59
CA LEU A 235 13.03 7.51 -12.84
C LEU A 235 12.71 8.88 -13.48
N ALA A 236 11.54 9.06 -14.08
CA ALA A 236 11.14 10.34 -14.68
C ALA A 236 10.72 11.40 -13.65
N GLU A 237 10.38 10.99 -12.43
CA GLU A 237 9.81 11.86 -11.38
C GLU A 237 10.82 12.22 -10.29
N ILE A 238 12.08 11.78 -10.41
CA ILE A 238 13.11 12.01 -9.39
C ILE A 238 13.39 13.51 -9.21
N ASP A 239 13.60 13.88 -7.95
CA ASP A 239 13.92 15.24 -7.51
C ASP A 239 14.93 15.16 -6.35
N VAL A 240 15.95 16.01 -6.38
CA VAL A 240 17.03 16.05 -5.39
C VAL A 240 17.04 17.35 -4.57
N THR A 241 15.96 18.11 -4.59
CA THR A 241 15.89 19.42 -3.92
C THR A 241 15.81 19.34 -2.39
N GLY A 242 15.68 18.14 -1.81
CA GLY A 242 15.64 17.93 -0.36
C GLY A 242 16.34 16.64 0.05
N PRO A 243 16.74 16.52 1.35
CA PRO A 243 17.49 15.34 1.82
C PRO A 243 16.70 14.04 1.71
N ILE A 244 15.39 14.03 2.00
CA ILE A 244 14.52 12.86 1.86
C ILE A 244 14.39 12.50 0.38
N LYS A 245 14.10 13.48 -0.47
CA LYS A 245 13.98 13.28 -1.92
C LYS A 245 15.27 12.76 -2.54
N ALA A 246 16.45 13.21 -2.05
CA ALA A 246 17.73 12.70 -2.52
C ALA A 246 17.96 11.23 -2.14
N GLN A 247 17.54 10.80 -0.93
CA GLN A 247 17.61 9.40 -0.52
C GLN A 247 16.68 8.51 -1.36
N ASP A 248 15.46 8.96 -1.57
CA ASP A 248 14.50 8.26 -2.41
C ASP A 248 14.95 8.16 -3.87
N THR A 249 15.54 9.26 -4.39
CA THR A 249 16.18 9.25 -5.72
C THR A 249 17.25 8.17 -5.82
N MET A 250 18.07 7.98 -4.78
CA MET A 250 19.09 6.91 -4.79
C MET A 250 18.46 5.52 -4.87
N ARG A 251 17.36 5.27 -4.11
CA ARG A 251 16.64 3.99 -4.18
C ARG A 251 16.04 3.73 -5.56
N VAL A 252 15.45 4.75 -6.18
CA VAL A 252 14.87 4.64 -7.53
C VAL A 252 15.98 4.42 -8.58
N LEU A 253 17.14 5.09 -8.43
CA LEU A 253 18.30 4.89 -9.30
C LEU A 253 18.90 3.50 -9.18
N ASP A 254 19.06 2.99 -7.95
CA ASP A 254 19.59 1.63 -7.72
C ASP A 254 18.66 0.60 -8.37
N ARG A 255 17.36 0.74 -8.21
CA ARG A 255 16.38 -0.12 -8.88
C ARG A 255 16.48 -0.04 -10.40
N ALA A 256 16.56 1.16 -10.95
CA ALA A 256 16.71 1.35 -12.40
C ALA A 256 18.02 0.72 -12.94
N LEU A 257 19.12 0.85 -12.20
CA LEU A 257 20.40 0.21 -12.56
C LEU A 257 20.31 -1.31 -12.54
N GLU A 258 19.62 -1.88 -11.55
CA GLU A 258 19.37 -3.32 -11.48
C GLU A 258 18.55 -3.81 -12.67
N GLU A 259 17.48 -3.11 -13.03
CA GLU A 259 16.64 -3.43 -14.20
C GLU A 259 17.41 -3.37 -15.51
N VAL A 260 18.25 -2.34 -15.70
CA VAL A 260 19.11 -2.22 -16.88
C VAL A 260 20.17 -3.32 -16.91
N SER A 261 20.77 -3.65 -15.77
CA SER A 261 21.79 -4.71 -15.67
C SER A 261 21.20 -6.08 -15.95
N SER A 262 20.01 -6.37 -15.44
CA SER A 262 19.27 -7.60 -15.73
C SER A 262 18.96 -7.73 -17.22
N THR A 263 18.43 -6.70 -17.84
CA THR A 263 18.11 -6.72 -19.28
C THR A 263 19.35 -6.88 -20.14
N ARG A 264 20.47 -6.26 -19.77
CA ARG A 264 21.75 -6.50 -20.46
C ARG A 264 22.21 -7.95 -20.32
N GLY A 265 22.03 -8.55 -19.14
CA GLY A 265 22.31 -9.97 -18.90
C GLY A 265 21.45 -10.88 -19.78
N GLU A 266 20.15 -10.61 -19.87
CA GLU A 266 19.22 -11.35 -20.73
C GLU A 266 19.61 -11.28 -22.22
N ILE A 267 19.91 -10.07 -22.71
CA ILE A 267 20.37 -9.87 -24.09
C ILE A 267 21.70 -10.61 -24.35
N GLY A 268 22.64 -10.52 -23.41
CA GLY A 268 23.94 -11.22 -23.53
C GLY A 268 23.78 -12.75 -23.52
N ALA A 269 22.91 -13.26 -22.65
CA ALA A 269 22.59 -14.69 -22.63
C ALA A 269 21.90 -15.15 -23.93
N PHE A 270 20.98 -14.36 -24.44
CA PHE A 270 20.30 -14.62 -25.71
C PHE A 270 21.29 -14.65 -26.87
N GLN A 271 22.20 -13.65 -26.96
CA GLN A 271 23.24 -13.58 -27.96
C GLN A 271 24.12 -14.83 -27.91
N LYS A 272 24.63 -15.19 -26.75
CA LYS A 272 25.56 -16.31 -26.58
C LYS A 272 24.90 -17.65 -26.81
N ASN A 273 23.75 -17.89 -26.23
CA ASN A 273 23.12 -19.20 -26.22
C ASN A 273 22.31 -19.48 -27.51
N ASN A 274 21.62 -18.45 -28.05
CA ASN A 274 20.76 -18.63 -29.20
C ASN A 274 21.46 -18.27 -30.53
N LEU A 275 22.14 -17.13 -30.60
CA LEU A 275 22.70 -16.68 -31.87
C LEU A 275 24.09 -17.29 -32.15
N GLU A 276 25.04 -17.24 -31.21
CA GLU A 276 26.41 -17.80 -31.41
C GLU A 276 26.39 -19.31 -31.49
N SER A 277 25.57 -20.00 -30.67
CA SER A 277 25.43 -21.46 -30.72
C SER A 277 24.88 -21.91 -32.08
N ASN A 278 23.91 -21.19 -32.61
CA ASN A 278 23.34 -21.49 -33.92
C ASN A 278 24.31 -21.18 -35.08
N LEU A 279 25.05 -20.08 -34.98
CA LEU A 279 26.10 -19.76 -35.95
C LEU A 279 27.18 -20.85 -36.01
N ASN A 280 27.57 -21.41 -34.85
CA ASN A 280 28.55 -22.49 -34.77
C ASN A 280 28.00 -23.82 -35.32
N TYR A 281 26.67 -24.04 -35.24
CA TYR A 281 26.07 -25.24 -35.84
C TYR A 281 25.94 -25.15 -37.36
N LEU A 282 25.81 -23.94 -37.92
CA LEU A 282 25.69 -23.70 -39.37
C LEU A 282 27.05 -23.61 -40.12
N ARG A 283 28.17 -23.59 -39.39
CA ARG A 283 29.52 -23.63 -39.92
C ARG A 283 30.03 -25.05 -40.10
#